data_a92f810396ccd8207204eae1488daca5
#
_entry.id   a92f810396ccd8207204eae1488daca5
#
_cell.length_a   1.000
_cell.length_b   1.000
_cell.length_c   1.000
_cell.angle_alpha   90.00
_cell.angle_beta   90.00
_cell.angle_gamma   90.00
#
_symmetry.space_group_name_H-M   'P 1'
#
loop_
_entity.id
_entity.type
_entity.pdbx_description
1 polymer ?
#
loop_
_entity_poly.entity_id
_entity_poly.type
_entity_poly.pdbx_seq_one_letter_code
_entity_poly.pdbx_strand_id
1 'polypeptide(L)'
;MNGEEFLKAVDHLEKEKHIDRNIIFEAMELALASAYKKMGDEKAKVIINRETGDIKMYACKTIVEEVEDENTEISLKDAKKINKDLELGEDVIGEEIHPENFGRVAASTAKQVVVQKVREAERNSIIDEFNNKEGEMVVGTVALEDVDNYYIDLGRTNGILPKKELIPGEQIEMGSSIKVYVTKVDSNSKGTIILLSRRHFNFVKRLFESVIPELQDGSVMIWGVARDAGVRSKVAVYSEYANIDPIGCCIGEKGSRIGNIISELNGEKIDLVRYDENKERFIQNALAPAKNLHVFILDPKKEEALVIADGDDFSLALGKKGGNVRLATRLTKYKIDVKNSEQAREMGINIKSE
;
A
#
# COMPACT_ATOMS: atom_id res chain seq x y z
N MET A 1 14.21 30.43 25.08
CA MET A 1 13.13 29.59 25.62
C MET A 1 13.59 29.17 27.00
N ASN A 2 12.80 29.41 28.01
CA ASN A 2 13.11 29.00 29.37
C ASN A 2 12.90 27.48 29.47
N GLY A 3 13.66 26.76 30.30
CA GLY A 3 13.53 25.31 30.49
C GLY A 3 12.08 24.85 30.77
N GLU A 4 11.35 25.64 31.57
CA GLU A 4 9.94 25.40 31.86
C GLU A 4 9.03 25.47 30.62
N GLU A 5 9.26 26.44 29.73
CA GLU A 5 8.47 26.56 28.47
C GLU A 5 8.72 25.38 27.54
N PHE A 6 9.97 24.91 27.50
CA PHE A 6 10.34 23.72 26.74
C PHE A 6 9.66 22.47 27.31
N LEU A 7 9.70 22.25 28.63
CA LEU A 7 9.04 21.11 29.26
C LEU A 7 7.53 21.12 29.02
N LYS A 8 6.87 22.28 29.13
CA LYS A 8 5.43 22.40 28.80
C LYS A 8 5.12 22.03 27.36
N ALA A 9 5.98 22.41 26.41
CA ALA A 9 5.82 22.03 25.02
C ALA A 9 6.00 20.52 24.82
N VAL A 10 6.98 19.89 25.48
CA VAL A 10 7.20 18.42 25.44
C VAL A 10 6.00 17.70 26.03
N ASP A 11 5.51 18.12 27.19
CA ASP A 11 4.35 17.50 27.86
C ASP A 11 3.07 17.61 27.02
N HIS A 12 2.88 18.73 26.32
CA HIS A 12 1.78 18.91 25.37
C HIS A 12 1.86 17.92 24.20
N LEU A 13 3.06 17.72 23.64
CA LEU A 13 3.29 16.78 22.55
C LEU A 13 3.09 15.32 22.98
N GLU A 14 3.52 14.97 24.18
CA GLU A 14 3.28 13.63 24.73
C GLU A 14 1.78 13.35 24.89
N LYS A 15 1.03 14.29 25.45
CA LYS A 15 -0.41 14.13 25.72
C LYS A 15 -1.28 14.17 24.47
N GLU A 16 -1.03 15.09 23.55
CA GLU A 16 -1.90 15.30 22.40
C GLU A 16 -1.47 14.55 21.13
N LYS A 17 -0.17 14.31 20.99
CA LYS A 17 0.39 13.66 19.78
C LYS A 17 0.95 12.27 20.06
N HIS A 18 0.91 11.81 21.31
CA HIS A 18 1.43 10.52 21.74
C HIS A 18 2.90 10.26 21.36
N ILE A 19 3.73 11.32 21.39
CA ILE A 19 5.16 11.24 21.11
C ILE A 19 5.88 11.02 22.44
N ASP A 20 6.68 9.93 22.53
CA ASP A 20 7.50 9.68 23.72
C ASP A 20 8.42 10.87 24.00
N ARG A 21 8.33 11.43 25.22
CA ARG A 21 9.13 12.57 25.64
C ARG A 21 10.64 12.33 25.52
N ASN A 22 11.11 11.09 25.71
CA ASN A 22 12.53 10.76 25.60
C ASN A 22 13.03 10.93 24.15
N ILE A 23 12.23 10.56 23.14
CA ILE A 23 12.55 10.77 21.74
C ILE A 23 12.70 12.26 21.42
N ILE A 24 11.88 13.12 22.04
CA ILE A 24 11.97 14.57 21.85
C ILE A 24 13.26 15.12 22.47
N PHE A 25 13.61 14.68 23.68
CA PHE A 25 14.84 15.08 24.36
C PHE A 25 16.08 14.64 23.58
N GLU A 26 16.15 13.38 23.18
CA GLU A 26 17.29 12.85 22.40
C GLU A 26 17.47 13.59 21.07
N ALA A 27 16.37 13.85 20.35
CA ALA A 27 16.41 14.61 19.11
C ALA A 27 16.91 16.04 19.34
N MET A 28 16.53 16.65 20.47
CA MET A 28 16.97 17.98 20.86
C MET A 28 18.46 18.01 21.20
N GLU A 29 18.93 17.04 21.97
CA GLU A 29 20.36 16.91 22.34
C GLU A 29 21.22 16.75 21.09
N LEU A 30 20.82 15.89 20.13
CA LEU A 30 21.52 15.69 18.87
C LEU A 30 21.50 16.95 17.98
N ALA A 31 20.36 17.63 17.91
CA ALA A 31 20.24 18.83 17.08
C ALA A 31 21.07 19.99 17.64
N LEU A 32 21.12 20.15 18.97
CA LEU A 32 21.94 21.15 19.64
C LEU A 32 23.42 20.88 19.46
N ALA A 33 23.85 19.62 19.61
CA ALA A 33 25.22 19.20 19.35
C ALA A 33 25.64 19.48 17.88
N SER A 34 24.74 19.17 16.93
CA SER A 34 24.96 19.45 15.52
C SER A 34 25.01 20.96 15.20
N ALA A 35 24.17 21.75 15.85
CA ALA A 35 24.16 23.21 15.68
C ALA A 35 25.46 23.85 16.22
N TYR A 36 25.95 23.35 17.38
CA TYR A 36 27.22 23.80 17.94
C TYR A 36 28.41 23.47 17.04
N LYS A 37 28.48 22.24 16.52
CA LYS A 37 29.53 21.83 15.56
C LYS A 37 29.60 22.73 14.32
N LYS A 38 28.46 23.30 13.89
CA LYS A 38 28.43 24.23 12.73
C LYS A 38 28.94 25.65 13.08
N MET A 39 29.04 25.98 14.36
CA MET A 39 29.49 27.30 14.82
C MET A 39 31.00 27.36 15.07
N GLY A 40 31.64 26.23 15.36
CA GLY A 40 33.09 26.10 15.55
C GLY A 40 33.45 24.63 15.44
N ASP A 41 34.54 24.25 14.84
CA ASP A 41 34.93 22.86 14.50
C ASP A 41 35.12 21.92 15.74
N GLU A 42 34.45 22.20 16.84
CA GLU A 42 34.54 21.41 18.06
C GLU A 42 33.31 20.48 18.20
N LYS A 43 33.54 19.26 18.69
CA LYS A 43 32.50 18.29 19.00
C LYS A 43 32.02 18.50 20.45
N ALA A 44 30.70 18.54 20.63
CA ALA A 44 30.12 18.64 21.99
C ALA A 44 29.02 17.62 22.20
N LYS A 45 28.89 17.15 23.44
CA LYS A 45 27.74 16.37 23.91
C LYS A 45 26.80 17.28 24.68
N VAL A 46 25.53 17.30 24.31
CA VAL A 46 24.50 18.06 25.00
C VAL A 46 23.67 17.10 25.83
N ILE A 47 23.40 17.48 27.07
CA ILE A 47 22.53 16.73 27.98
C ILE A 47 21.47 17.68 28.51
N ILE A 48 20.21 17.29 28.35
CA ILE A 48 19.06 18.05 28.84
C ILE A 48 18.51 17.35 30.10
N ASN A 49 18.42 18.10 31.19
CA ASN A 49 17.78 17.57 32.40
C ASN A 49 16.27 17.35 32.10
N ARG A 50 15.81 16.13 32.30
CA ARG A 50 14.42 15.72 32.00
C ARG A 50 13.38 16.33 32.93
N GLU A 51 13.79 16.80 34.10
CA GLU A 51 12.92 17.35 35.15
C GLU A 51 12.91 18.89 35.14
N THR A 52 14.06 19.53 34.91
CA THR A 52 14.19 20.98 34.99
C THR A 52 14.22 21.64 33.60
N GLY A 53 14.53 20.88 32.55
CA GLY A 53 14.72 21.40 31.18
C GLY A 53 16.07 22.15 31.01
N ASP A 54 16.97 22.08 32.02
CA ASP A 54 18.29 22.72 31.94
C ASP A 54 19.16 22.01 30.91
N ILE A 55 19.85 22.79 30.10
CA ILE A 55 20.72 22.31 29.01
C ILE A 55 22.17 22.48 29.46
N LYS A 56 22.89 21.37 29.53
CA LYS A 56 24.33 21.33 29.76
C LYS A 56 25.08 20.85 28.56
N MET A 57 26.21 21.47 28.28
CA MET A 57 27.03 21.12 27.12
C MET A 57 28.44 20.76 27.60
N TYR A 58 28.99 19.69 27.07
CA TYR A 58 30.31 19.18 27.42
C TYR A 58 31.16 19.06 26.18
N ALA A 59 32.43 19.50 26.26
CA ALA A 59 33.40 19.21 25.23
C ALA A 59 33.49 17.68 25.04
N CYS A 60 33.61 17.22 23.80
CA CYS A 60 33.59 15.80 23.51
C CYS A 60 34.64 15.47 22.45
N LYS A 61 35.42 14.40 22.69
CA LYS A 61 36.41 13.89 21.73
C LYS A 61 36.16 12.44 21.43
N THR A 62 36.24 12.08 20.13
CA THR A 62 36.09 10.67 19.70
C THR A 62 37.42 9.93 19.90
N ILE A 63 37.36 8.72 20.41
CA ILE A 63 38.53 7.86 20.59
C ILE A 63 38.94 7.26 19.26
N VAL A 64 40.17 7.55 18.83
CA VAL A 64 40.76 7.05 17.58
C VAL A 64 42.10 6.35 17.86
N GLU A 65 42.57 5.54 16.90
CA GLU A 65 43.88 4.94 16.98
C GLU A 65 44.99 5.97 16.77
N GLU A 66 44.85 6.79 15.72
CA GLU A 66 45.76 7.89 15.36
C GLU A 66 44.95 9.20 15.35
N VAL A 67 45.41 10.20 16.07
CA VAL A 67 44.72 11.50 16.21
C VAL A 67 45.10 12.35 14.99
N GLU A 68 44.09 12.69 14.17
CA GLU A 68 44.26 13.61 13.03
C GLU A 68 43.90 15.04 13.42
N ASP A 69 42.92 15.23 14.31
CA ASP A 69 42.48 16.53 14.82
C ASP A 69 42.39 16.53 16.36
N GLU A 70 43.34 17.22 16.99
CA GLU A 70 43.42 17.32 18.46
C GLU A 70 42.16 17.96 19.10
N ASN A 71 41.34 18.71 18.37
CA ASN A 71 40.17 19.36 18.88
C ASN A 71 38.98 18.39 19.02
N THR A 72 38.87 17.42 18.09
CA THR A 72 37.73 16.50 18.00
C THR A 72 38.06 15.05 18.35
N GLU A 73 39.35 14.72 18.47
CA GLU A 73 39.84 13.35 18.65
C GLU A 73 40.78 13.20 19.86
N ILE A 74 40.82 12.02 20.42
CA ILE A 74 41.75 11.61 21.49
C ILE A 74 42.26 10.19 21.24
N SER A 75 43.53 9.94 21.56
CA SER A 75 44.10 8.60 21.40
C SER A 75 43.49 7.62 22.40
N LEU A 76 43.32 6.35 22.02
CA LEU A 76 42.85 5.29 22.94
C LEU A 76 43.70 5.20 24.20
N LYS A 77 45.01 5.50 24.08
CA LYS A 77 45.96 5.46 25.17
C LYS A 77 45.71 6.55 26.23
N ASP A 78 45.30 7.73 25.76
CA ASP A 78 44.99 8.86 26.67
C ASP A 78 43.56 8.75 27.19
N ALA A 79 42.62 8.26 26.39
CA ALA A 79 41.26 7.96 26.82
C ALA A 79 41.24 6.92 27.97
N LYS A 80 42.07 5.87 27.90
CA LYS A 80 42.19 4.85 28.96
C LYS A 80 42.80 5.35 30.25
N LYS A 81 43.45 6.52 30.27
CA LYS A 81 43.89 7.17 31.51
C LYS A 81 42.72 7.81 32.26
N ILE A 82 41.66 8.21 31.51
CA ILE A 82 40.44 8.82 32.08
C ILE A 82 39.50 7.71 32.57
N ASN A 83 39.20 6.72 31.71
CA ASN A 83 38.42 5.54 32.09
C ASN A 83 38.95 4.31 31.30
N LYS A 84 39.19 3.20 32.06
CA LYS A 84 39.80 1.96 31.52
C LYS A 84 38.86 1.18 30.61
N ASP A 85 37.55 1.40 30.70
CA ASP A 85 36.51 0.65 30.00
C ASP A 85 36.18 1.25 28.63
N LEU A 86 36.84 2.33 28.23
CA LEU A 86 36.59 3.01 26.95
C LEU A 86 37.20 2.25 25.80
N GLU A 87 36.45 2.20 24.68
CA GLU A 87 36.80 1.52 23.43
C GLU A 87 36.96 2.51 22.27
N LEU A 88 37.56 2.02 21.16
CA LEU A 88 37.72 2.80 19.92
C LEU A 88 36.35 3.18 19.35
N GLY A 89 36.20 4.44 18.93
CA GLY A 89 34.97 4.97 18.35
C GLY A 89 34.00 5.52 19.37
N GLU A 90 34.25 5.34 20.67
CA GLU A 90 33.45 5.98 21.74
C GLU A 90 33.82 7.45 21.93
N ASP A 91 32.92 8.19 22.56
CA ASP A 91 33.12 9.61 22.88
C ASP A 91 33.50 9.81 24.33
N VAL A 92 34.61 10.49 24.59
CA VAL A 92 35.02 10.94 25.89
C VAL A 92 34.40 12.30 26.20
N ILE A 93 33.63 12.38 27.28
CA ILE A 93 33.03 13.62 27.78
C ILE A 93 34.07 14.38 28.59
N GLY A 94 34.40 15.61 28.19
CA GLY A 94 35.32 16.50 28.86
C GLY A 94 34.64 17.50 29.82
N GLU A 95 35.20 18.71 29.89
CA GLU A 95 34.67 19.77 30.76
C GLU A 95 33.38 20.40 30.25
N GLU A 96 32.57 20.93 31.17
CA GLU A 96 31.35 21.69 30.84
C GLU A 96 31.75 22.99 30.17
N ILE A 97 31.12 23.27 29.00
CA ILE A 97 31.39 24.47 28.21
C ILE A 97 30.17 25.38 28.18
N HIS A 98 30.40 26.68 28.20
CA HIS A 98 29.34 27.72 28.16
C HIS A 98 29.55 28.65 26.98
N PRO A 99 29.16 28.26 25.73
CA PRO A 99 29.38 29.07 24.56
C PRO A 99 28.56 30.37 24.60
N GLU A 100 29.19 31.48 24.22
CA GLU A 100 28.49 32.75 24.03
C GLU A 100 27.38 32.63 22.99
N ASN A 101 26.22 33.26 23.23
CA ASN A 101 25.04 33.21 22.37
C ASN A 101 24.35 31.84 22.19
N PHE A 102 24.76 30.79 22.91
CA PHE A 102 24.15 29.46 22.83
C PHE A 102 22.65 29.48 23.12
N GLY A 103 22.16 30.32 24.03
CA GLY A 103 20.74 30.44 24.36
C GLY A 103 19.83 30.79 23.15
N ARG A 104 20.32 31.59 22.19
CA ARG A 104 19.58 31.91 20.94
C ARG A 104 19.55 30.71 20.00
N VAL A 105 20.70 30.03 19.86
CA VAL A 105 20.82 28.83 19.01
C VAL A 105 19.95 27.72 19.59
N ALA A 106 20.00 27.53 20.90
CA ALA A 106 19.17 26.53 21.59
C ALA A 106 17.67 26.78 21.38
N ALA A 107 17.20 28.01 21.53
CA ALA A 107 15.80 28.36 21.32
C ALA A 107 15.33 28.14 19.88
N SER A 108 16.15 28.53 18.88
CA SER A 108 15.85 28.30 17.47
C SER A 108 15.83 26.81 17.10
N THR A 109 16.84 26.08 17.56
CA THR A 109 16.97 24.64 17.35
C THR A 109 15.83 23.86 18.00
N ALA A 110 15.47 24.22 19.24
CA ALA A 110 14.33 23.63 19.94
C ALA A 110 13.03 23.73 19.14
N LYS A 111 12.73 24.93 18.64
CA LYS A 111 11.54 25.16 17.80
C LYS A 111 11.55 24.27 16.54
N GLN A 112 12.69 24.17 15.88
CA GLN A 112 12.81 23.34 14.66
C GLN A 112 12.63 21.85 14.97
N VAL A 113 13.26 21.33 16.04
CA VAL A 113 13.16 19.92 16.45
C VAL A 113 11.74 19.56 16.83
N VAL A 114 11.08 20.41 17.63
CA VAL A 114 9.69 20.21 18.02
C VAL A 114 8.78 20.13 16.76
N VAL A 115 8.90 21.09 15.85
CA VAL A 115 8.11 21.09 14.60
C VAL A 115 8.39 19.86 13.75
N GLN A 116 9.66 19.43 13.67
CA GLN A 116 10.03 18.23 12.93
C GLN A 116 9.44 16.96 13.58
N LYS A 117 9.55 16.80 14.91
CA LYS A 117 9.01 15.65 15.63
C LYS A 117 7.50 15.56 15.55
N VAL A 118 6.79 16.67 15.61
CA VAL A 118 5.35 16.73 15.37
C VAL A 118 5.02 16.19 13.97
N ARG A 119 5.70 16.69 12.94
CA ARG A 119 5.48 16.23 11.56
C ARG A 119 5.80 14.75 11.36
N GLU A 120 6.87 14.25 12.00
CA GLU A 120 7.22 12.82 11.95
C GLU A 120 6.13 11.96 12.62
N ALA A 121 5.64 12.37 13.79
CA ALA A 121 4.58 11.64 14.50
C ALA A 121 3.25 11.66 13.74
N GLU A 122 2.84 12.82 13.20
CA GLU A 122 1.65 12.92 12.36
C GLU A 122 1.76 12.03 11.12
N ARG A 123 2.93 12.01 10.48
CA ARG A 123 3.21 11.13 9.35
C ARG A 123 3.11 9.65 9.73
N ASN A 124 3.75 9.24 10.83
CA ASN A 124 3.70 7.85 11.29
C ASN A 124 2.27 7.43 11.65
N SER A 125 1.52 8.28 12.33
CA SER A 125 0.10 8.03 12.63
C SER A 125 -0.76 7.86 11.36
N ILE A 126 -0.48 8.62 10.29
CA ILE A 126 -1.15 8.46 8.99
C ILE A 126 -0.73 7.13 8.35
N ILE A 127 0.56 6.80 8.37
CA ILE A 127 1.07 5.53 7.82
C ILE A 127 0.42 4.35 8.53
N ASP A 128 0.38 4.33 9.85
CA ASP A 128 -0.21 3.25 10.64
C ASP A 128 -1.71 3.09 10.35
N GLU A 129 -2.44 4.20 10.23
CA GLU A 129 -3.85 4.17 9.85
C GLU A 129 -4.06 3.58 8.45
N PHE A 130 -3.27 3.99 7.48
CA PHE A 130 -3.47 3.60 6.08
C PHE A 130 -2.78 2.28 5.71
N ASN A 131 -1.77 1.80 6.43
CA ASN A 131 -1.22 0.46 6.26
C ASN A 131 -2.29 -0.62 6.45
N ASN A 132 -3.19 -0.42 7.42
CA ASN A 132 -4.33 -1.31 7.64
C ASN A 132 -5.41 -1.19 6.54
N LYS A 133 -5.33 -0.17 5.69
CA LYS A 133 -6.25 0.05 4.56
C LYS A 133 -5.64 -0.34 3.22
N GLU A 134 -4.37 -0.77 3.19
CA GLU A 134 -3.78 -1.33 1.97
C GLU A 134 -4.53 -2.60 1.55
N GLY A 135 -4.92 -2.66 0.29
CA GLY A 135 -5.79 -3.74 -0.18
C GLY A 135 -7.29 -3.52 0.07
N GLU A 136 -7.69 -2.39 0.63
CA GLU A 136 -9.08 -2.04 0.90
C GLU A 136 -9.61 -0.99 -0.08
N MET A 137 -10.92 -0.88 -0.15
CA MET A 137 -11.61 0.19 -0.85
C MET A 137 -11.97 1.29 0.13
N VAL A 138 -11.63 2.52 -0.22
CA VAL A 138 -11.96 3.72 0.56
C VAL A 138 -12.77 4.69 -0.27
N VAL A 139 -13.50 5.58 0.40
CA VAL A 139 -14.24 6.67 -0.23
C VAL A 139 -13.50 7.97 0.08
N GLY A 140 -13.30 8.80 -0.92
CA GLY A 140 -12.72 10.12 -0.76
C GLY A 140 -13.36 11.14 -1.68
N THR A 141 -12.93 12.40 -1.58
CA THR A 141 -13.39 13.50 -2.41
C THR A 141 -12.29 13.95 -3.37
N VAL A 142 -12.63 14.19 -4.61
CA VAL A 142 -11.68 14.69 -5.62
C VAL A 142 -11.30 16.15 -5.28
N ALA A 143 -10.11 16.34 -4.70
CA ALA A 143 -9.69 17.63 -4.17
C ALA A 143 -8.90 18.47 -5.17
N LEU A 144 -8.05 17.81 -5.99
CA LEU A 144 -7.14 18.50 -6.91
C LEU A 144 -6.85 17.62 -8.12
N GLU A 145 -6.52 18.26 -9.25
CA GLU A 145 -6.08 17.59 -10.47
C GLU A 145 -4.80 18.26 -10.98
N ASP A 146 -3.85 17.44 -11.41
CA ASP A 146 -2.68 17.87 -12.16
C ASP A 146 -2.63 17.17 -13.54
N VAL A 147 -1.52 17.31 -14.25
CA VAL A 147 -1.35 16.72 -15.60
C VAL A 147 -1.53 15.20 -15.59
N ASP A 148 -0.97 14.51 -14.58
CA ASP A 148 -0.86 13.06 -14.53
C ASP A 148 -1.75 12.40 -13.48
N ASN A 149 -2.23 13.15 -12.47
CA ASN A 149 -2.88 12.60 -11.30
C ASN A 149 -4.12 13.38 -10.87
N TYR A 150 -5.03 12.67 -10.21
CA TYR A 150 -6.00 13.24 -9.28
C TYR A 150 -5.53 13.04 -7.84
N TYR A 151 -5.79 14.03 -6.99
CA TYR A 151 -5.56 13.94 -5.55
C TYR A 151 -6.89 13.80 -4.85
N ILE A 152 -7.05 12.70 -4.13
CA ILE A 152 -8.28 12.33 -3.47
C ILE A 152 -8.12 12.62 -1.98
N ASP A 153 -8.93 13.52 -1.45
CA ASP A 153 -9.00 13.80 -0.02
C ASP A 153 -9.60 12.59 0.71
N LEU A 154 -8.80 11.99 1.58
CA LEU A 154 -9.17 10.84 2.41
C LEU A 154 -9.41 11.25 3.87
N GLY A 155 -9.58 12.55 4.14
CA GLY A 155 -9.81 13.16 5.44
C GLY A 155 -8.54 13.64 6.12
N ARG A 156 -7.59 12.78 6.46
CA ARG A 156 -6.33 13.18 7.13
C ARG A 156 -5.20 13.45 6.15
N THR A 157 -5.28 12.92 4.96
CA THR A 157 -4.26 13.04 3.92
C THR A 157 -4.87 12.85 2.54
N ASN A 158 -4.13 13.22 1.51
CA ASN A 158 -4.53 13.02 0.14
C ASN A 158 -3.91 11.73 -0.42
N GLY A 159 -4.74 10.91 -1.07
CA GLY A 159 -4.28 9.81 -1.91
C GLY A 159 -4.01 10.27 -3.34
N ILE A 160 -3.08 9.61 -4.02
CA ILE A 160 -2.71 9.90 -5.41
C ILE A 160 -3.37 8.84 -6.29
N LEU A 161 -4.26 9.27 -7.18
CA LEU A 161 -4.89 8.46 -8.22
C LEU A 161 -4.32 8.85 -9.58
N PRO A 162 -3.34 8.11 -10.11
CA PRO A 162 -2.81 8.39 -11.45
C PRO A 162 -3.90 8.26 -12.52
N LYS A 163 -3.93 9.13 -13.51
CA LYS A 163 -4.90 9.09 -14.62
C LYS A 163 -4.87 7.76 -15.39
N LYS A 164 -3.72 7.11 -15.46
CA LYS A 164 -3.57 5.77 -16.04
C LYS A 164 -4.23 4.65 -15.21
N GLU A 165 -4.52 4.90 -13.95
CA GLU A 165 -5.20 3.99 -13.02
C GLU A 165 -6.72 4.22 -12.94
N LEU A 166 -7.26 5.11 -13.78
CA LEU A 166 -8.69 5.26 -13.98
C LEU A 166 -9.25 4.13 -14.83
N ILE A 167 -10.55 3.93 -14.74
CA ILE A 167 -11.28 3.07 -15.69
C ILE A 167 -11.25 3.78 -17.06
N PRO A 168 -10.86 3.09 -18.15
CA PRO A 168 -10.84 3.71 -19.46
C PRO A 168 -12.17 4.34 -19.84
N GLY A 169 -12.14 5.63 -20.23
CA GLY A 169 -13.34 6.40 -20.61
C GLY A 169 -14.12 6.99 -19.44
N GLU A 170 -13.65 6.80 -18.20
CA GLU A 170 -14.25 7.41 -17.02
C GLU A 170 -13.92 8.91 -16.95
N GLN A 171 -14.93 9.70 -16.63
CA GLN A 171 -14.78 11.13 -16.36
C GLN A 171 -15.00 11.39 -14.87
N ILE A 172 -14.08 12.10 -14.25
CA ILE A 172 -14.12 12.42 -12.83
C ILE A 172 -14.37 13.92 -12.68
N GLU A 173 -15.37 14.29 -11.90
CA GLU A 173 -15.69 15.67 -11.59
C GLU A 173 -14.99 16.12 -10.31
N MET A 174 -14.43 17.33 -10.33
CA MET A 174 -13.84 17.94 -9.14
C MET A 174 -14.90 18.15 -8.06
N GLY A 175 -14.52 17.84 -6.81
CA GLY A 175 -15.42 17.91 -5.65
C GLY A 175 -16.40 16.75 -5.52
N SER A 176 -16.41 15.80 -6.47
CA SER A 176 -17.25 14.59 -6.36
C SER A 176 -16.69 13.57 -5.37
N SER A 177 -17.58 12.79 -4.79
CA SER A 177 -17.20 11.63 -3.97
C SER A 177 -16.87 10.44 -4.87
N ILE A 178 -15.76 9.76 -4.61
CA ILE A 178 -15.27 8.65 -5.44
C ILE A 178 -14.79 7.49 -4.57
N LYS A 179 -15.10 6.26 -5.01
CA LYS A 179 -14.56 5.03 -4.42
C LYS A 179 -13.24 4.68 -5.10
N VAL A 180 -12.23 4.38 -4.32
CA VAL A 180 -10.89 4.05 -4.81
C VAL A 180 -10.29 2.88 -4.03
N TYR A 181 -9.47 2.08 -4.69
CA TYR A 181 -8.75 0.97 -4.08
C TYR A 181 -7.35 1.44 -3.67
N VAL A 182 -6.95 1.17 -2.44
CA VAL A 182 -5.61 1.48 -1.94
C VAL A 182 -4.65 0.39 -2.41
N THR A 183 -3.78 0.72 -3.34
CA THR A 183 -2.83 -0.25 -3.92
C THR A 183 -1.55 -0.36 -3.12
N LYS A 184 -1.10 0.76 -2.54
CA LYS A 184 0.14 0.82 -1.76
C LYS A 184 0.13 2.03 -0.85
N VAL A 185 0.65 1.83 0.35
CA VAL A 185 0.99 2.89 1.29
C VAL A 185 2.50 2.95 1.42
N ASP A 186 3.10 4.10 1.20
CA ASP A 186 4.55 4.31 1.24
C ASP A 186 4.88 5.63 1.93
N SER A 187 6.12 5.82 2.30
CA SER A 187 6.59 7.08 2.87
C SER A 187 7.94 7.49 2.30
N ASN A 188 8.08 8.77 2.06
CA ASN A 188 9.35 9.37 1.67
C ASN A 188 9.66 10.59 2.52
N SER A 189 10.80 11.24 2.27
CA SER A 189 11.21 12.45 2.98
C SER A 189 10.22 13.61 2.90
N LYS A 190 9.31 13.59 1.90
CA LYS A 190 8.30 14.64 1.66
C LYS A 190 6.94 14.35 2.30
N GLY A 191 6.69 13.12 2.74
CA GLY A 191 5.42 12.75 3.38
C GLY A 191 4.96 11.32 3.11
N THR A 192 3.72 11.01 3.50
CA THR A 192 3.05 9.75 3.22
C THR A 192 2.49 9.78 1.80
N ILE A 193 2.70 8.71 1.05
CA ILE A 193 2.20 8.50 -0.29
C ILE A 193 1.20 7.35 -0.25
N ILE A 194 -0.06 7.62 -0.58
CA ILE A 194 -1.10 6.60 -0.71
C ILE A 194 -1.45 6.50 -2.19
N LEU A 195 -1.07 5.38 -2.81
CA LEU A 195 -1.36 5.12 -4.20
C LEU A 195 -2.73 4.47 -4.34
N LEU A 196 -3.54 5.02 -5.23
CA LEU A 196 -4.91 4.63 -5.47
C LEU A 196 -5.09 4.10 -6.90
N SER A 197 -6.07 3.21 -7.08
CA SER A 197 -6.44 2.69 -8.38
C SER A 197 -7.95 2.41 -8.44
N ARG A 198 -8.55 2.67 -9.61
CA ARG A 198 -9.87 2.19 -9.99
C ARG A 198 -9.78 1.09 -11.06
N ARG A 199 -8.56 0.88 -11.59
CA ARG A 199 -8.26 -0.10 -12.62
C ARG A 199 -7.85 -1.47 -12.06
N HIS A 200 -7.39 -1.53 -10.82
CA HIS A 200 -6.92 -2.77 -10.19
C HIS A 200 -8.06 -3.80 -10.09
N PHE A 201 -7.74 -5.09 -10.31
CA PHE A 201 -8.77 -6.15 -10.30
C PHE A 201 -9.44 -6.34 -8.93
N ASN A 202 -8.70 -6.14 -7.84
CA ASN A 202 -9.25 -6.19 -6.49
C ASN A 202 -10.26 -5.06 -6.20
N PHE A 203 -10.25 -3.95 -6.95
CA PHE A 203 -11.29 -2.94 -6.84
C PHE A 203 -12.68 -3.55 -7.09
N VAL A 204 -12.79 -4.40 -8.13
CA VAL A 204 -14.04 -5.14 -8.39
C VAL A 204 -14.40 -6.04 -7.22
N LYS A 205 -13.43 -6.80 -6.68
CA LYS A 205 -13.66 -7.66 -5.52
C LYS A 205 -14.23 -6.88 -4.32
N ARG A 206 -13.61 -5.73 -3.98
CA ARG A 206 -14.07 -4.89 -2.87
C ARG A 206 -15.44 -4.23 -3.12
N LEU A 207 -15.76 -3.90 -4.38
CA LEU A 207 -17.10 -3.45 -4.73
C LEU A 207 -18.15 -4.54 -4.49
N PHE A 208 -17.87 -5.77 -4.88
CA PHE A 208 -18.76 -6.90 -4.60
C PHE A 208 -18.97 -7.08 -3.10
N GLU A 209 -17.90 -7.11 -2.31
CA GLU A 209 -17.94 -7.24 -0.86
C GLU A 209 -18.70 -6.10 -0.18
N SER A 210 -18.67 -4.88 -0.74
CA SER A 210 -19.40 -3.73 -0.19
C SER A 210 -20.91 -3.73 -0.45
N VAL A 211 -21.36 -4.43 -1.50
CA VAL A 211 -22.76 -4.41 -1.97
C VAL A 211 -23.51 -5.69 -1.60
N ILE A 212 -22.80 -6.81 -1.45
CA ILE A 212 -23.39 -8.14 -1.30
C ILE A 212 -23.20 -8.65 0.14
N PRO A 213 -24.27 -8.71 0.95
CA PRO A 213 -24.18 -9.14 2.35
C PRO A 213 -23.64 -10.57 2.51
N GLU A 214 -24.00 -11.48 1.59
CA GLU A 214 -23.57 -12.87 1.61
C GLU A 214 -22.05 -13.05 1.37
N LEU A 215 -21.38 -12.03 0.82
CA LEU A 215 -19.92 -11.99 0.76
C LEU A 215 -19.30 -11.46 2.07
N GLN A 216 -20.04 -10.63 2.81
CA GLN A 216 -19.60 -10.07 4.10
C GLN A 216 -19.69 -11.09 5.22
N ASP A 217 -20.75 -11.92 5.22
CA ASP A 217 -20.97 -12.97 6.22
C ASP A 217 -20.24 -14.28 5.89
N GLY A 218 -19.60 -14.37 4.70
CA GLY A 218 -18.85 -15.54 4.25
C GLY A 218 -19.69 -16.70 3.73
N SER A 219 -21.00 -16.56 3.58
CA SER A 219 -21.85 -17.60 3.02
C SER A 219 -21.67 -17.76 1.51
N VAL A 220 -21.21 -16.71 0.83
CA VAL A 220 -20.69 -16.73 -0.54
C VAL A 220 -19.25 -16.23 -0.53
N MET A 221 -18.41 -16.80 -1.37
CA MET A 221 -17.00 -16.43 -1.46
C MET A 221 -16.60 -16.14 -2.91
N ILE A 222 -15.68 -15.17 -3.09
CA ILE A 222 -15.04 -14.89 -4.38
C ILE A 222 -13.76 -15.70 -4.49
N TRP A 223 -13.74 -16.65 -5.41
CA TRP A 223 -12.54 -17.43 -5.75
C TRP A 223 -11.47 -16.56 -6.43
N GLY A 224 -11.89 -15.73 -7.38
CA GLY A 224 -10.97 -14.87 -8.11
C GLY A 224 -11.67 -13.91 -9.06
N VAL A 225 -10.91 -12.92 -9.51
CA VAL A 225 -11.34 -11.90 -10.47
C VAL A 225 -10.32 -11.79 -11.59
N ALA A 226 -10.79 -11.88 -12.83
CA ALA A 226 -10.01 -11.54 -14.02
C ALA A 226 -10.65 -10.33 -14.70
N ARG A 227 -9.88 -9.26 -14.89
CA ARG A 227 -10.36 -7.95 -15.32
C ARG A 227 -9.64 -7.43 -16.57
N ASP A 228 -10.42 -6.88 -17.47
CA ASP A 228 -9.99 -5.96 -18.53
C ASP A 228 -10.78 -4.66 -18.31
N ALA A 229 -10.15 -3.75 -17.56
CA ALA A 229 -10.80 -2.56 -16.99
C ALA A 229 -11.47 -1.71 -18.08
N GLY A 230 -12.72 -1.30 -17.85
CA GLY A 230 -13.55 -0.55 -18.79
C GLY A 230 -14.16 -1.40 -19.90
N VAL A 231 -13.84 -2.70 -19.97
CA VAL A 231 -14.37 -3.60 -21.00
C VAL A 231 -15.20 -4.71 -20.37
N ARG A 232 -14.56 -5.59 -19.61
CA ARG A 232 -15.22 -6.77 -19.02
C ARG A 232 -14.42 -7.34 -17.87
N SER A 233 -15.14 -7.81 -16.84
CA SER A 233 -14.60 -8.60 -15.73
C SER A 233 -15.29 -9.96 -15.64
N LYS A 234 -14.53 -10.99 -15.29
CA LYS A 234 -15.04 -12.30 -14.86
C LYS A 234 -14.80 -12.48 -13.38
N VAL A 235 -15.85 -12.79 -12.64
CA VAL A 235 -15.80 -12.97 -11.18
C VAL A 235 -16.25 -14.38 -10.86
N ALA A 236 -15.34 -15.21 -10.37
CA ALA A 236 -15.64 -16.58 -9.95
C ALA A 236 -16.12 -16.58 -8.49
N VAL A 237 -17.30 -17.15 -8.27
CA VAL A 237 -17.96 -17.22 -6.96
C VAL A 237 -18.35 -18.65 -6.61
N TYR A 238 -18.39 -18.96 -5.32
CA TYR A 238 -18.86 -20.23 -4.81
C TYR A 238 -19.48 -20.10 -3.42
N SER A 239 -20.17 -21.13 -2.98
CA SER A 239 -20.64 -21.29 -1.62
C SER A 239 -20.40 -22.72 -1.18
N GLU A 240 -20.03 -22.92 0.09
CA GLU A 240 -19.94 -24.24 0.72
C GLU A 240 -21.33 -24.77 1.13
N TYR A 241 -22.32 -23.89 1.15
CA TYR A 241 -23.70 -24.23 1.51
C TYR A 241 -24.50 -24.62 0.27
N ALA A 242 -24.96 -25.88 0.20
CA ALA A 242 -25.68 -26.42 -0.95
C ALA A 242 -27.00 -25.70 -1.27
N ASN A 243 -27.61 -25.04 -0.29
CA ASN A 243 -28.86 -24.28 -0.43
C ASN A 243 -28.68 -22.83 -0.85
N ILE A 244 -27.44 -22.36 -1.03
CA ILE A 244 -27.15 -20.98 -1.45
C ILE A 244 -26.69 -20.98 -2.91
N ASP A 245 -27.36 -20.20 -3.75
CA ASP A 245 -26.90 -19.93 -5.10
C ASP A 245 -25.97 -18.71 -5.13
N PRO A 246 -24.64 -18.90 -5.27
CA PRO A 246 -23.70 -17.79 -5.18
C PRO A 246 -23.86 -16.77 -6.33
N ILE A 247 -24.32 -17.21 -7.50
CA ILE A 247 -24.56 -16.31 -8.63
C ILE A 247 -25.82 -15.48 -8.40
N GLY A 248 -26.92 -16.12 -7.93
CA GLY A 248 -28.15 -15.44 -7.61
C GLY A 248 -27.99 -14.36 -6.54
N CYS A 249 -27.21 -14.64 -5.47
CA CYS A 249 -26.85 -13.67 -4.44
C CYS A 249 -26.12 -12.44 -5.01
N CYS A 250 -25.20 -12.65 -5.95
CA CYS A 250 -24.45 -11.55 -6.57
C CYS A 250 -25.31 -10.73 -7.54
N ILE A 251 -26.26 -11.35 -8.25
CA ILE A 251 -27.15 -10.64 -9.16
C ILE A 251 -28.14 -9.76 -8.37
N GLY A 252 -28.70 -10.29 -7.30
CA GLY A 252 -29.73 -9.64 -6.50
C GLY A 252 -31.08 -9.58 -7.20
N GLU A 253 -32.09 -9.06 -6.48
CA GLU A 253 -33.44 -8.96 -7.01
C GLU A 253 -33.47 -8.09 -8.28
N LYS A 254 -33.98 -8.64 -9.37
CA LYS A 254 -34.05 -8.01 -10.70
C LYS A 254 -32.71 -7.42 -11.19
N GLY A 255 -31.58 -7.95 -10.73
CA GLY A 255 -30.26 -7.48 -11.10
C GLY A 255 -29.79 -6.21 -10.41
N SER A 256 -30.44 -5.81 -9.33
CA SER A 256 -30.15 -4.54 -8.64
C SER A 256 -28.73 -4.45 -8.10
N ARG A 257 -28.23 -5.52 -7.49
CA ARG A 257 -26.89 -5.52 -6.87
C ARG A 257 -25.79 -5.42 -7.94
N ILE A 258 -25.85 -6.30 -8.93
CA ILE A 258 -24.86 -6.28 -10.01
C ILE A 258 -24.96 -5.01 -10.87
N GLY A 259 -26.16 -4.48 -11.06
CA GLY A 259 -26.40 -3.22 -11.75
C GLY A 259 -25.70 -2.03 -11.09
N ASN A 260 -25.74 -1.94 -9.77
CA ASN A 260 -25.04 -0.92 -9.00
C ASN A 260 -23.51 -1.02 -9.21
N ILE A 261 -22.97 -2.25 -9.20
CA ILE A 261 -21.53 -2.48 -9.42
C ILE A 261 -21.13 -2.11 -10.85
N ILE A 262 -21.91 -2.50 -11.86
CA ILE A 262 -21.67 -2.13 -13.25
C ILE A 262 -21.70 -0.62 -13.44
N SER A 263 -22.63 0.08 -12.79
CA SER A 263 -22.70 1.53 -12.85
C SER A 263 -21.46 2.18 -12.23
N GLU A 264 -21.00 1.72 -11.07
CA GLU A 264 -19.77 2.19 -10.42
C GLU A 264 -18.52 1.94 -11.28
N LEU A 265 -18.52 0.89 -12.10
CA LEU A 265 -17.45 0.54 -13.01
C LEU A 265 -17.58 1.17 -14.39
N ASN A 266 -18.32 2.26 -14.52
CA ASN A 266 -18.54 3.00 -15.78
C ASN A 266 -19.07 2.12 -16.93
N GLY A 267 -19.97 1.18 -16.62
CA GLY A 267 -20.59 0.29 -17.58
C GLY A 267 -19.75 -0.93 -17.98
N GLU A 268 -18.67 -1.24 -17.27
CA GLU A 268 -17.86 -2.45 -17.47
C GLU A 268 -18.73 -3.71 -17.32
N LYS A 269 -18.70 -4.60 -18.32
CA LYS A 269 -19.49 -5.84 -18.29
C LYS A 269 -18.94 -6.82 -17.26
N ILE A 270 -19.83 -7.46 -16.49
CA ILE A 270 -19.46 -8.44 -15.48
C ILE A 270 -20.06 -9.80 -15.84
N ASP A 271 -19.20 -10.81 -15.98
CA ASP A 271 -19.58 -12.21 -16.12
C ASP A 271 -19.38 -12.90 -14.77
N LEU A 272 -20.45 -13.37 -14.15
CA LEU A 272 -20.39 -14.21 -12.96
C LEU A 272 -20.15 -15.65 -13.36
N VAL A 273 -19.14 -16.27 -12.75
CA VAL A 273 -18.70 -17.63 -13.05
C VAL A 273 -18.85 -18.48 -11.80
N ARG A 274 -19.53 -19.61 -11.88
CA ARG A 274 -19.53 -20.57 -10.78
C ARG A 274 -18.19 -21.27 -10.73
N TYR A 275 -17.49 -21.14 -9.61
CA TYR A 275 -16.29 -21.93 -9.36
C TYR A 275 -16.64 -23.41 -9.18
N ASP A 276 -15.81 -24.29 -9.67
CA ASP A 276 -15.92 -25.73 -9.50
C ASP A 276 -14.54 -26.31 -9.21
N GLU A 277 -14.44 -27.29 -8.32
CA GLU A 277 -13.19 -27.97 -8.00
C GLU A 277 -12.69 -28.79 -9.19
N ASN A 278 -13.63 -29.35 -9.99
CA ASN A 278 -13.33 -29.98 -11.26
C ASN A 278 -12.87 -28.90 -12.26
N LYS A 279 -11.62 -28.99 -12.69
CA LYS A 279 -10.97 -27.98 -13.54
C LYS A 279 -11.61 -27.87 -14.92
N GLU A 280 -12.07 -28.96 -15.49
CA GLU A 280 -12.76 -28.99 -16.79
C GLU A 280 -14.07 -28.19 -16.71
N ARG A 281 -14.87 -28.45 -15.66
CA ARG A 281 -16.12 -27.72 -15.41
C ARG A 281 -15.86 -26.25 -15.12
N PHE A 282 -14.82 -25.94 -14.35
CA PHE A 282 -14.49 -24.54 -14.06
C PHE A 282 -14.06 -23.78 -15.32
N ILE A 283 -13.25 -24.40 -16.20
CA ILE A 283 -12.86 -23.81 -17.49
C ILE A 283 -14.11 -23.62 -18.38
N GLN A 284 -15.00 -24.63 -18.42
CA GLN A 284 -16.25 -24.55 -19.16
C GLN A 284 -17.12 -23.37 -18.68
N ASN A 285 -17.30 -23.25 -17.37
CA ASN A 285 -18.04 -22.13 -16.76
C ASN A 285 -17.37 -20.76 -17.06
N ALA A 286 -16.05 -20.71 -17.02
CA ALA A 286 -15.29 -19.49 -17.27
C ALA A 286 -15.37 -19.00 -18.73
N LEU A 287 -15.66 -19.91 -19.67
CA LEU A 287 -15.81 -19.57 -21.09
C LEU A 287 -17.23 -19.13 -21.47
N ALA A 288 -18.16 -19.10 -20.50
CA ALA A 288 -19.47 -18.51 -20.79
C ALA A 288 -19.34 -17.16 -21.50
N PRO A 289 -20.22 -16.83 -22.50
CA PRO A 289 -21.50 -17.46 -22.78
C PRO A 289 -21.49 -18.69 -23.72
N ALA A 290 -20.33 -19.18 -24.17
CA ALA A 290 -20.24 -20.43 -24.92
C ALA A 290 -20.74 -21.61 -24.07
N LYS A 291 -21.47 -22.52 -24.66
CA LYS A 291 -22.19 -23.60 -23.94
C LYS A 291 -21.72 -25.00 -24.28
N ASN A 292 -21.63 -25.30 -25.56
CA ASN A 292 -21.31 -26.67 -26.06
C ASN A 292 -19.79 -26.83 -26.21
N LEU A 293 -19.10 -27.00 -25.07
CA LEU A 293 -17.66 -27.05 -25.01
C LEU A 293 -17.21 -28.43 -24.53
N HIS A 294 -16.23 -29.00 -25.22
CA HIS A 294 -15.50 -30.17 -24.73
C HIS A 294 -14.13 -29.72 -24.21
N VAL A 295 -13.91 -29.86 -22.91
CA VAL A 295 -12.69 -29.41 -22.23
C VAL A 295 -11.82 -30.60 -21.88
N PHE A 296 -10.55 -30.54 -22.24
CA PHE A 296 -9.55 -31.58 -21.97
C PHE A 296 -8.35 -30.95 -21.26
N ILE A 297 -7.97 -31.48 -20.10
CA ILE A 297 -6.74 -31.09 -19.43
C ILE A 297 -5.58 -31.87 -20.07
N LEU A 298 -4.70 -31.16 -20.77
CA LEU A 298 -3.56 -31.79 -21.48
C LEU A 298 -2.41 -32.07 -20.53
N ASP A 299 -2.04 -31.12 -19.71
CA ASP A 299 -0.98 -31.24 -18.70
C ASP A 299 -1.36 -30.48 -17.42
N PRO A 300 -1.77 -31.21 -16.35
CA PRO A 300 -2.13 -30.58 -15.09
C PRO A 300 -0.97 -29.84 -14.43
N LYS A 301 0.28 -30.27 -14.68
CA LYS A 301 1.47 -29.63 -14.06
C LYS A 301 1.84 -28.31 -14.73
N LYS A 302 1.58 -28.21 -16.05
CA LYS A 302 1.80 -26.99 -16.83
C LYS A 302 0.56 -26.13 -16.92
N GLU A 303 -0.56 -26.58 -16.31
CA GLU A 303 -1.84 -25.88 -16.35
C GLU A 303 -2.30 -25.60 -17.80
N GLU A 304 -2.18 -26.61 -18.68
CA GLU A 304 -2.58 -26.54 -20.08
C GLU A 304 -3.89 -27.27 -20.32
N ALA A 305 -4.82 -26.60 -21.01
CA ALA A 305 -6.12 -27.15 -21.37
C ALA A 305 -6.44 -26.88 -22.83
N LEU A 306 -7.07 -27.87 -23.50
CA LEU A 306 -7.65 -27.74 -24.82
C LEU A 306 -9.16 -27.69 -24.70
N VAL A 307 -9.76 -26.75 -25.37
CA VAL A 307 -11.22 -26.59 -25.47
C VAL A 307 -11.63 -26.71 -26.91
N ILE A 308 -12.60 -27.59 -27.16
CA ILE A 308 -13.13 -27.78 -28.48
C ILE A 308 -14.55 -27.23 -28.51
N ALA A 309 -14.80 -26.36 -29.50
CA ALA A 309 -16.07 -25.69 -29.73
C ALA A 309 -16.29 -25.51 -31.21
N ASP A 310 -17.53 -25.63 -31.67
CA ASP A 310 -17.88 -25.43 -33.07
C ASP A 310 -18.90 -24.29 -33.26
N GLY A 311 -18.98 -23.81 -34.48
CA GLY A 311 -19.97 -22.80 -34.88
C GLY A 311 -19.89 -21.51 -34.07
N ASP A 312 -21.05 -21.09 -33.54
CA ASP A 312 -21.16 -19.86 -32.74
C ASP A 312 -20.42 -19.97 -31.40
N ASP A 313 -20.39 -21.16 -30.80
CA ASP A 313 -19.72 -21.40 -29.52
C ASP A 313 -18.18 -21.21 -29.61
N PHE A 314 -17.58 -21.55 -30.78
CA PHE A 314 -16.15 -21.23 -31.00
C PHE A 314 -15.88 -19.73 -30.95
N SER A 315 -16.71 -18.95 -31.66
CA SER A 315 -16.59 -17.49 -31.68
C SER A 315 -16.87 -16.86 -30.29
N LEU A 316 -17.84 -17.40 -29.54
CA LEU A 316 -18.19 -16.96 -28.21
C LEU A 316 -17.08 -17.31 -27.19
N ALA A 317 -16.50 -18.53 -27.25
CA ALA A 317 -15.41 -18.95 -26.40
C ALA A 317 -14.16 -18.06 -26.58
N LEU A 318 -13.79 -17.75 -27.81
CA LEU A 318 -12.71 -16.80 -28.11
C LEU A 318 -13.06 -15.38 -27.69
N GLY A 319 -14.25 -14.92 -28.05
CA GLY A 319 -14.69 -13.54 -27.86
C GLY A 319 -13.96 -12.55 -28.76
N LYS A 320 -14.38 -11.28 -28.73
CA LYS A 320 -13.79 -10.20 -29.53
C LYS A 320 -12.29 -10.07 -29.26
N LYS A 321 -11.44 -10.23 -30.27
CA LYS A 321 -9.98 -10.19 -30.19
C LYS A 321 -9.40 -11.16 -29.13
N GLY A 322 -10.01 -12.32 -28.93
CA GLY A 322 -9.60 -13.29 -27.91
C GLY A 322 -9.84 -12.84 -26.46
N GLY A 323 -10.71 -11.86 -26.24
CA GLY A 323 -10.94 -11.28 -24.93
C GLY A 323 -11.55 -12.25 -23.92
N ASN A 324 -12.49 -13.11 -24.37
CA ASN A 324 -13.16 -14.07 -23.49
C ASN A 324 -12.18 -15.16 -22.98
N VAL A 325 -11.47 -15.82 -23.91
CA VAL A 325 -10.50 -16.86 -23.56
C VAL A 325 -9.35 -16.30 -22.72
N ARG A 326 -8.88 -15.08 -22.98
CA ARG A 326 -7.83 -14.42 -22.18
C ARG A 326 -8.26 -14.18 -20.74
N LEU A 327 -9.50 -13.73 -20.52
CA LEU A 327 -10.05 -13.55 -19.17
C LEU A 327 -10.28 -14.89 -18.47
N ALA A 328 -10.77 -15.91 -19.18
CA ALA A 328 -10.93 -17.27 -18.68
C ALA A 328 -9.57 -17.87 -18.24
N THR A 329 -8.53 -17.71 -19.07
CA THR A 329 -7.16 -18.13 -18.75
C THR A 329 -6.64 -17.47 -17.47
N ARG A 330 -6.84 -16.17 -17.32
CA ARG A 330 -6.43 -15.44 -16.11
C ARG A 330 -7.20 -15.88 -14.86
N LEU A 331 -8.50 -16.16 -15.02
CA LEU A 331 -9.38 -16.56 -13.94
C LEU A 331 -9.07 -17.98 -13.45
N THR A 332 -8.96 -18.93 -14.40
CA THR A 332 -8.77 -20.36 -14.09
C THR A 332 -7.33 -20.73 -13.80
N LYS A 333 -6.37 -19.86 -14.18
CA LYS A 333 -4.92 -20.11 -14.19
C LYS A 333 -4.45 -21.15 -15.22
N TYR A 334 -5.35 -21.66 -16.05
CA TYR A 334 -5.02 -22.59 -17.13
C TYR A 334 -4.77 -21.85 -18.43
N LYS A 335 -3.72 -22.24 -19.15
CA LYS A 335 -3.46 -21.81 -20.53
C LYS A 335 -4.44 -22.55 -21.43
N ILE A 336 -5.48 -21.86 -21.86
CA ILE A 336 -6.59 -22.40 -22.62
C ILE A 336 -6.33 -22.19 -24.11
N ASP A 337 -6.25 -23.29 -24.87
CA ASP A 337 -6.25 -23.26 -26.33
C ASP A 337 -7.64 -23.68 -26.86
N VAL A 338 -8.27 -22.84 -27.68
CA VAL A 338 -9.60 -23.09 -28.23
C VAL A 338 -9.46 -23.49 -29.68
N LYS A 339 -9.99 -24.67 -30.07
CA LYS A 339 -9.95 -25.23 -31.41
C LYS A 339 -11.36 -25.60 -31.87
N ASN A 340 -11.56 -25.67 -33.17
CA ASN A 340 -12.75 -26.30 -33.74
C ASN A 340 -12.52 -27.81 -33.94
N SER A 341 -13.58 -28.56 -34.24
CA SER A 341 -13.51 -30.00 -34.43
C SER A 341 -12.58 -30.42 -35.57
N GLU A 342 -12.46 -29.62 -36.63
CA GLU A 342 -11.55 -29.88 -37.75
C GLU A 342 -10.09 -29.78 -37.30
N GLN A 343 -9.72 -28.68 -36.61
CA GLN A 343 -8.39 -28.46 -36.10
C GLN A 343 -8.01 -29.55 -35.03
N ALA A 344 -8.99 -30.00 -34.25
CA ALA A 344 -8.77 -31.05 -33.26
C ALA A 344 -8.46 -32.39 -33.95
N ARG A 345 -9.17 -32.72 -35.05
CA ARG A 345 -8.89 -33.94 -35.84
C ARG A 345 -7.49 -33.91 -36.47
N GLU A 346 -7.06 -32.77 -36.98
CA GLU A 346 -5.70 -32.59 -37.51
C GLU A 346 -4.63 -32.86 -36.44
N MET A 347 -4.93 -32.59 -35.18
CA MET A 347 -4.08 -32.90 -34.03
C MET A 347 -4.20 -34.36 -33.54
N GLY A 348 -5.01 -35.18 -34.23
CA GLY A 348 -5.22 -36.58 -33.84
C GLY A 348 -6.23 -36.83 -32.74
N ILE A 349 -6.96 -35.76 -32.33
CA ILE A 349 -7.98 -35.86 -31.27
C ILE A 349 -9.34 -36.14 -31.91
N ASN A 350 -9.84 -37.35 -31.73
CA ASN A 350 -11.16 -37.74 -32.20
C ASN A 350 -12.20 -37.56 -31.09
N ILE A 351 -13.09 -36.56 -31.29
CA ILE A 351 -14.28 -36.41 -30.45
C ILE A 351 -15.32 -37.35 -31.04
N LYS A 352 -15.76 -38.36 -30.27
CA LYS A 352 -16.99 -39.08 -30.62
C LYS A 352 -18.15 -38.12 -30.47
N SER A 353 -18.82 -37.78 -31.56
CA SER A 353 -20.12 -37.11 -31.52
C SER A 353 -21.09 -38.08 -30.82
N GLU A 354 -21.55 -37.72 -29.61
CA GLU A 354 -22.73 -38.33 -29.00
C GLU A 354 -23.98 -37.85 -29.73
#